data_29f040e079d9aa3958688eee2a3f27c9
#
_entry.id   29f040e079d9aa3958688eee2a3f27c9
#
_cell.length_a   1.000
_cell.length_b   1.000
_cell.length_c   1.000
_cell.angle_alpha   90.00
_cell.angle_beta   90.00
_cell.angle_gamma   90.00
#
_symmetry.space_group_name_H-M   'P 1'
#
loop_
_entity.id
_entity.type
_entity.pdbx_description
1 polymer ?
#
loop_
_entity_poly.entity_id
_entity_poly.type
_entity_poly.pdbx_seq_one_letter_code
_entity_poly.pdbx_strand_id
1 'polypeptide(L)'
;MSANINAEISGVSIHDLTQLYKEQITKILVGNKLFGHYDDGDYRGPVEEIHYENGDYEIVADGTTYRGKWKTINNQICYKQRDWIQFECVLVYVGFNDGMKLYFVEKVEKSTFYDAGMIYEEIYKSKKL
;
A
#
# COMPACT_ATOMS: atom_id res chain seq x y z
N MET A 1 -1.65 16.74 20.45
CA MET A 1 -2.37 17.35 19.35
C MET A 1 -3.09 16.30 18.54
N SER A 2 -4.29 16.59 18.16
CA SER A 2 -5.14 15.60 17.51
C SER A 2 -5.19 15.75 15.98
N ALA A 3 -4.13 16.26 15.38
CA ALA A 3 -4.07 16.45 13.94
C ALA A 3 -4.33 15.15 13.17
N ASN A 4 -3.98 14.04 13.78
CA ASN A 4 -4.20 12.71 13.26
C ASN A 4 -5.67 12.35 13.03
N ILE A 5 -6.60 12.99 13.74
CA ILE A 5 -8.03 12.74 13.57
C ILE A 5 -8.48 13.26 12.22
N ASN A 6 -7.86 14.34 11.76
CA ASN A 6 -8.16 14.97 10.49
C ASN A 6 -6.99 14.84 9.52
N ALA A 7 -6.21 13.77 9.67
CA ALA A 7 -5.05 13.56 8.83
C ALA A 7 -5.45 13.49 7.36
N GLU A 8 -4.61 14.05 6.53
CA GLU A 8 -4.75 13.94 5.09
C GLU A 8 -3.76 12.92 4.57
N ILE A 9 -4.22 12.11 3.65
CA ILE A 9 -3.42 11.12 2.96
C ILE A 9 -3.35 11.56 1.51
N SER A 10 -2.17 12.04 1.10
CA SER A 10 -1.96 12.54 -0.27
C SER A 10 -3.01 13.57 -0.69
N GLY A 11 -3.30 14.50 0.20
CA GLY A 11 -4.25 15.58 -0.06
C GLY A 11 -5.71 15.22 0.14
N VAL A 12 -6.02 14.00 0.57
CA VAL A 12 -7.39 13.55 0.80
C VAL A 12 -7.58 13.30 2.29
N SER A 13 -8.67 13.80 2.85
CA SER A 13 -9.00 13.53 4.25
C SER A 13 -9.22 12.04 4.47
N ILE A 14 -8.63 11.49 5.53
CA ILE A 14 -8.83 10.09 5.87
C ILE A 14 -10.30 9.75 6.09
N HIS A 15 -11.11 10.73 6.48
CA HIS A 15 -12.55 10.53 6.65
C HIS A 15 -13.30 10.29 5.33
N ASP A 16 -12.69 10.66 4.22
CA ASP A 16 -13.24 10.42 2.88
C ASP A 16 -12.75 9.11 2.28
N LEU A 17 -11.97 8.36 3.02
CA LEU A 17 -11.44 7.08 2.58
C LEU A 17 -12.08 5.96 3.38
N THR A 18 -12.13 4.78 2.78
CA THR A 18 -12.65 3.58 3.43
C THR A 18 -11.52 2.62 3.69
N GLN A 19 -11.37 2.20 4.94
CA GLN A 19 -10.36 1.21 5.29
C GLN A 19 -10.76 -0.16 4.75
N LEU A 20 -9.80 -0.84 4.17
CA LEU A 20 -9.97 -2.23 3.74
C LEU A 20 -9.53 -3.17 4.86
N TYR A 21 -10.19 -4.31 4.94
CA TYR A 21 -9.87 -5.35 5.90
C TYR A 21 -9.23 -6.54 5.19
N LYS A 22 -8.73 -7.47 5.97
CA LYS A 22 -7.91 -8.59 5.49
C LYS A 22 -8.42 -9.24 4.21
N GLU A 23 -9.70 -9.59 4.17
CA GLU A 23 -10.28 -10.29 3.02
C GLU A 23 -10.33 -9.43 1.76
N GLN A 24 -10.65 -8.15 1.95
CA GLN A 24 -10.71 -7.19 0.87
C GLN A 24 -9.31 -6.88 0.34
N ILE A 25 -8.35 -6.73 1.24
CA ILE A 25 -6.95 -6.50 0.87
C ILE A 25 -6.45 -7.66 0.01
N THR A 26 -6.67 -8.88 0.48
CA THR A 26 -6.25 -10.08 -0.25
C THR A 26 -6.90 -10.15 -1.63
N LYS A 27 -8.19 -9.91 -1.70
CA LYS A 27 -8.94 -9.97 -2.94
C LYS A 27 -8.46 -8.96 -3.98
N ILE A 28 -8.11 -7.76 -3.54
CA ILE A 28 -7.69 -6.68 -4.43
C ILE A 28 -6.24 -6.85 -4.85
N LEU A 29 -5.38 -7.25 -3.94
CA LEU A 29 -3.94 -7.27 -4.20
C LEU A 29 -3.45 -8.55 -4.85
N VAL A 30 -3.94 -9.71 -4.42
CA VAL A 30 -3.41 -10.99 -4.87
C VAL A 30 -3.74 -11.24 -6.34
N GLY A 31 -2.71 -11.57 -7.11
CA GLY A 31 -2.84 -11.85 -8.52
C GLY A 31 -3.03 -10.61 -9.38
N ASN A 32 -2.87 -9.44 -8.81
CA ASN A 32 -3.01 -8.17 -9.53
C ASN A 32 -1.69 -7.43 -9.58
N LYS A 33 -1.52 -6.65 -10.63
CA LYS A 33 -0.41 -5.73 -10.77
C LYS A 33 -0.92 -4.33 -10.46
N LEU A 34 -0.29 -3.68 -9.50
CA LEU A 34 -0.65 -2.33 -9.07
C LEU A 34 0.31 -1.33 -9.66
N PHE A 35 -0.22 -0.22 -10.14
CA PHE A 35 0.55 0.90 -10.66
C PHE A 35 0.24 2.14 -9.85
N GLY A 36 1.26 2.83 -9.43
CA GLY A 36 1.03 4.02 -8.63
C GLY A 36 2.27 4.89 -8.53
N HIS A 37 2.29 5.72 -7.51
CA HIS A 37 3.37 6.65 -7.23
C HIS A 37 3.87 6.49 -5.81
N TYR A 38 5.17 6.64 -5.65
CA TYR A 38 5.84 6.64 -4.38
C TYR A 38 6.53 7.97 -4.15
N ASP A 39 6.43 8.49 -2.94
CA ASP A 39 7.12 9.70 -2.54
C ASP A 39 7.53 9.54 -1.08
N ASP A 40 8.79 9.16 -0.85
CA ASP A 40 9.32 8.99 0.49
C ASP A 40 10.40 10.03 0.83
N GLY A 41 10.56 11.02 -0.03
CA GLY A 41 11.60 12.02 0.11
C GLY A 41 12.89 11.67 -0.62
N ASP A 42 13.24 10.40 -0.71
CA ASP A 42 14.43 9.93 -1.42
C ASP A 42 14.11 9.58 -2.86
N TYR A 43 12.93 9.04 -3.09
CA TYR A 43 12.47 8.68 -4.43
C TYR A 43 11.07 9.21 -4.65
N ARG A 44 10.86 9.86 -5.77
CA ARG A 44 9.55 10.27 -6.25
C ARG A 44 9.37 9.71 -7.64
N GLY A 45 8.33 8.96 -7.84
CA GLY A 45 8.07 8.45 -9.17
C GLY A 45 7.15 7.26 -9.18
N PRO A 46 6.98 6.67 -10.37
CA PRO A 46 6.09 5.56 -10.56
C PRO A 46 6.63 4.29 -9.91
N VAL A 47 5.71 3.46 -9.43
CA VAL A 47 6.00 2.13 -8.92
C VAL A 47 5.05 1.13 -9.52
N GLU A 48 5.51 -0.11 -9.63
CA GLU A 48 4.67 -1.26 -9.96
C GLU A 48 4.84 -2.28 -8.85
N GLU A 49 3.76 -2.92 -8.46
CA GLU A 49 3.82 -3.91 -7.39
C GLU A 49 2.95 -5.11 -7.71
N ILE A 50 3.49 -6.30 -7.45
CA ILE A 50 2.81 -7.55 -7.68
C ILE A 50 2.84 -8.38 -6.41
N HIS A 51 1.68 -8.85 -5.98
CA HIS A 51 1.53 -9.75 -4.85
C HIS A 51 1.15 -11.13 -5.38
N TYR A 52 2.05 -12.09 -5.21
CA TYR A 52 1.81 -13.47 -5.64
C TYR A 52 1.06 -14.23 -4.55
N GLU A 53 0.23 -15.16 -4.97
CA GLU A 53 -0.56 -15.96 -4.05
C GLU A 53 0.28 -16.75 -3.06
N ASN A 54 1.49 -17.13 -3.46
CA ASN A 54 2.39 -17.91 -2.61
C ASN A 54 3.08 -17.09 -1.49
N GLY A 55 2.79 -15.80 -1.41
CA GLY A 55 3.39 -14.92 -0.39
C GLY A 55 4.62 -14.17 -0.85
N ASP A 56 5.01 -14.29 -2.11
CA ASP A 56 6.08 -13.48 -2.67
C ASP A 56 5.54 -12.14 -3.15
N TYR A 57 6.37 -11.12 -3.19
CA TYR A 57 6.03 -9.89 -3.88
C TYR A 57 7.23 -9.31 -4.61
N GLU A 58 6.92 -8.46 -5.58
CA GLU A 58 7.91 -7.68 -6.30
C GLU A 58 7.43 -6.23 -6.37
N ILE A 59 8.35 -5.30 -6.20
CA ILE A 59 8.10 -3.89 -6.43
C ILE A 59 9.19 -3.35 -7.35
N VAL A 60 8.78 -2.63 -8.39
CA VAL A 60 9.70 -2.00 -9.33
C VAL A 60 9.62 -0.50 -9.14
N ALA A 61 10.73 0.09 -8.77
CA ALA A 61 10.86 1.52 -8.55
C ALA A 61 12.23 1.98 -9.02
N ASP A 62 12.25 3.10 -9.74
CA ASP A 62 13.51 3.69 -10.22
C ASP A 62 14.40 2.69 -10.98
N GLY A 63 13.77 1.87 -11.83
CA GLY A 63 14.48 0.88 -12.61
C GLY A 63 15.03 -0.31 -11.84
N THR A 64 14.75 -0.39 -10.56
CA THR A 64 15.21 -1.49 -9.69
C THR A 64 14.03 -2.34 -9.26
N THR A 65 14.22 -3.65 -9.28
CA THR A 65 13.22 -4.59 -8.78
C THR A 65 13.62 -5.05 -7.39
N TYR A 66 12.72 -4.84 -6.44
CA TYR A 66 12.88 -5.31 -5.08
C TYR A 66 11.93 -6.50 -4.88
N ARG A 67 12.43 -7.54 -4.21
CA ARG A 67 11.66 -8.76 -3.97
C ARG A 67 11.62 -9.08 -2.49
N GLY A 68 10.56 -9.73 -2.08
CA GLY A 68 10.41 -10.15 -0.70
C GLY A 68 9.15 -10.95 -0.48
N LYS A 69 8.67 -10.89 0.75
CA LYS A 69 7.48 -11.61 1.20
C LYS A 69 6.43 -10.63 1.65
N TRP A 70 5.17 -11.01 1.47
CA TRP A 70 4.04 -10.26 1.98
C TRP A 70 3.11 -11.17 2.77
N LYS A 71 2.37 -10.59 3.67
CA LYS A 71 1.29 -11.27 4.39
C LYS A 71 0.34 -10.23 4.96
N THR A 72 -0.79 -10.68 5.46
CA THR A 72 -1.72 -9.80 6.18
C THR A 72 -1.66 -10.12 7.66
N ILE A 73 -1.65 -9.08 8.48
CA ILE A 73 -1.71 -9.20 9.94
C ILE A 73 -2.68 -8.12 10.44
N ASN A 74 -3.72 -8.54 11.17
CA ASN A 74 -4.65 -7.59 11.81
C ASN A 74 -5.16 -6.49 10.88
N ASN A 75 -5.62 -6.88 9.70
CA ASN A 75 -6.13 -5.95 8.69
C ASN A 75 -5.09 -4.97 8.16
N GLN A 76 -3.83 -5.35 8.21
CA GLN A 76 -2.74 -4.62 7.58
C GLN A 76 -2.08 -5.50 6.55
N ILE A 77 -1.51 -4.89 5.53
CA ILE A 77 -0.60 -5.57 4.61
C ILE A 77 0.82 -5.37 5.12
N CYS A 78 1.57 -6.43 5.16
CA CYS A 78 2.91 -6.42 5.72
C CYS A 78 3.90 -6.93 4.70
N TYR A 79 5.06 -6.29 4.64
CA TYR A 79 6.10 -6.59 3.68
C TYR A 79 7.41 -6.82 4.39
N LYS A 80 8.19 -7.75 3.86
CA LYS A 80 9.58 -7.98 4.29
C LYS A 80 10.42 -8.17 3.05
N GLN A 81 11.21 -7.18 2.70
CA GLN A 81 12.18 -7.33 1.63
C GLN A 81 13.31 -8.23 2.09
N ARG A 82 14.06 -8.76 1.12
CA ARG A 82 15.07 -9.77 1.34
C ARG A 82 16.06 -9.40 2.46
N ASP A 83 16.44 -8.12 2.55
CA ASP A 83 17.44 -7.65 3.50
C ASP A 83 16.85 -7.11 4.80
N TRP A 84 15.54 -7.13 4.93
CA TRP A 84 14.89 -6.62 6.14
C TRP A 84 14.89 -7.67 7.23
N ILE A 85 14.99 -7.22 8.48
CA ILE A 85 14.99 -8.10 9.63
C ILE A 85 13.58 -8.54 9.99
N GLN A 86 12.59 -7.68 9.77
CA GLN A 86 11.20 -7.94 10.17
C GLN A 86 10.22 -7.38 9.15
N PHE A 87 8.97 -7.81 9.27
CA PHE A 87 7.89 -7.29 8.45
C PHE A 87 7.53 -5.88 8.90
N GLU A 88 7.22 -5.03 7.92
CA GLU A 88 6.68 -3.70 8.15
C GLU A 88 5.29 -3.64 7.56
N CYS A 89 4.34 -3.11 8.33
CA CYS A 89 2.93 -3.19 8.00
C CYS A 89 2.32 -1.82 7.78
N VAL A 90 1.37 -1.76 6.86
CA VAL A 90 0.60 -0.55 6.59
C VAL A 90 -0.88 -0.89 6.51
N LEU A 91 -1.71 0.10 6.79
CA LEU A 91 -3.14 0.02 6.55
C LEU A 91 -3.40 0.32 5.09
N VAL A 92 -4.50 -0.22 4.56
CA VAL A 92 -4.91 0.04 3.18
C VAL A 92 -6.28 0.71 3.20
N TYR A 93 -6.36 1.85 2.55
CA TYR A 93 -7.61 2.57 2.36
C TYR A 93 -7.93 2.67 0.88
N VAL A 94 -9.20 2.81 0.58
CA VAL A 94 -9.66 3.03 -0.80
C VAL A 94 -10.46 4.32 -0.86
N GLY A 95 -10.23 5.09 -1.92
CA GLY A 95 -11.01 6.26 -2.25
C GLY A 95 -11.51 6.18 -3.68
N PHE A 96 -12.60 6.87 -3.95
CA PHE A 96 -13.25 6.87 -5.26
C PHE A 96 -13.33 8.25 -5.87
N ASN A 97 -12.52 9.17 -5.40
CA ASN A 97 -12.45 10.48 -5.97
C ASN A 97 -11.60 10.41 -7.23
N ASP A 98 -12.24 10.56 -8.38
CA ASP A 98 -11.55 10.49 -9.67
C ASP A 98 -11.04 9.07 -9.99
N GLY A 99 -11.91 8.08 -9.82
CA GLY A 99 -11.58 6.68 -10.00
C GLY A 99 -11.16 6.02 -8.70
N MET A 100 -10.97 4.71 -8.75
CA MET A 100 -10.56 3.96 -7.56
C MET A 100 -9.07 4.10 -7.32
N LYS A 101 -8.71 4.52 -6.11
CA LYS A 101 -7.31 4.65 -5.69
C LYS A 101 -7.10 3.95 -4.36
N LEU A 102 -5.98 3.26 -4.24
CA LEU A 102 -5.57 2.66 -2.99
C LEU A 102 -4.53 3.56 -2.32
N TYR A 103 -4.68 3.73 -1.02
CA TYR A 103 -3.78 4.54 -0.22
C TYR A 103 -3.18 3.65 0.86
N PHE A 104 -1.87 3.63 0.93
CA PHE A 104 -1.16 2.88 1.95
C PHE A 104 -0.78 3.84 3.06
N VAL A 105 -1.20 3.52 4.27
CA VAL A 105 -1.13 4.43 5.39
C VAL A 105 -0.40 3.77 6.55
N GLU A 106 0.63 4.41 7.04
CA GLU A 106 1.34 3.94 8.21
C GLU A 106 0.60 4.38 9.47
N LYS A 107 0.35 3.44 10.37
CA LYS A 107 -0.26 3.73 11.66
C LYS A 107 0.78 3.59 12.75
N VAL A 108 1.19 4.71 13.32
CA VAL A 108 2.25 4.75 14.33
C VAL A 108 1.68 4.60 15.74
N GLU A 109 0.57 5.27 16.01
CA GLU A 109 -0.11 5.21 17.29
C GLU A 109 -1.61 5.01 17.05
N LYS A 110 -2.37 4.80 18.16
CA LYS A 110 -3.79 4.50 18.08
C LYS A 110 -4.60 5.41 17.17
N SER A 111 -4.26 6.68 17.11
CA SER A 111 -5.03 7.65 16.34
C SER A 111 -4.16 8.51 15.44
N THR A 112 -2.91 8.11 15.24
CA THR A 112 -1.99 8.84 14.39
C THR A 112 -1.76 8.06 13.10
N PHE A 113 -2.05 8.69 11.98
CA PHE A 113 -1.92 8.08 10.66
C PHE A 113 -0.97 8.92 9.83
N TYR A 114 -0.04 8.26 9.18
CA TYR A 114 0.91 8.89 8.26
C TYR A 114 0.77 8.27 6.88
N ASP A 115 0.89 9.12 5.88
CA ASP A 115 0.95 8.67 4.49
C ASP A 115 2.22 7.85 4.32
N ALA A 116 2.07 6.64 3.83
CA ALA A 116 3.22 5.77 3.56
C ALA A 116 3.92 6.14 2.25
N GLY A 117 3.42 7.15 1.56
CA GLY A 117 4.02 7.63 0.33
C GLY A 117 3.66 6.82 -0.91
N MET A 118 2.72 5.90 -0.79
CA MET A 118 2.34 5.03 -1.90
C MET A 118 0.87 5.15 -2.22
N ILE A 119 0.57 5.45 -3.46
CA ILE A 119 -0.79 5.51 -3.98
C ILE A 119 -0.83 4.63 -5.21
N TYR A 120 -1.72 3.66 -5.22
CA TYR A 120 -1.94 2.81 -6.39
C TYR A 120 -3.22 3.27 -7.08
N GLU A 121 -3.05 3.90 -8.22
CA GLU A 121 -4.14 4.49 -8.99
C GLU A 121 -4.77 3.52 -9.98
N GLU A 122 -4.03 2.50 -10.35
CA GLU A 122 -4.50 1.53 -11.33
C GLU A 122 -4.19 0.12 -10.85
N ILE A 123 -5.14 -0.77 -11.05
CA ILE A 123 -5.00 -2.17 -10.66
C ILE A 123 -5.26 -3.01 -11.91
N TYR A 124 -4.27 -3.77 -12.32
CA TYR A 124 -4.38 -4.66 -13.47
C TYR A 124 -4.23 -6.10 -13.04
N LYS A 125 -5.19 -6.92 -13.43
CA LYS A 125 -5.13 -8.34 -13.16
C LYS A 125 -4.16 -8.99 -14.16
N SER A 126 -3.16 -9.67 -13.63
CA SER A 126 -2.19 -10.37 -14.46
C SER A 126 -2.69 -11.78 -14.75
N LYS A 127 -2.57 -12.18 -16.02
CA LYS A 127 -2.94 -13.54 -16.43
C LYS A 127 -1.90 -14.58 -16.05
N LYS A 128 -0.74 -14.17 -15.61
CA LYS A 128 0.38 -15.07 -15.31
C LYS A 128 0.65 -15.23 -13.82
N LEU A 129 -0.16 -14.66 -13.01
CA LEU A 129 -0.02 -14.83 -11.59
C LEU A 129 -0.89 -15.98 -11.10
#